data_71dd2b8a51e8cead44c3019efcd54da7
#
_entry.id   71dd2b8a51e8cead44c3019efcd54da7
#
_cell.length_a   1.000
_cell.length_b   1.000
_cell.length_c   1.000
_cell.angle_alpha   90.00
_cell.angle_beta   90.00
_cell.angle_gamma   90.00
#
_symmetry.space_group_name_H-M   'P 1'
#
loop_
_entity.id
_entity.type
_entity.pdbx_description
1 polymer ?
#
loop_
_entity_poly.entity_id
_entity_poly.type
_entity_poly.pdbx_seq_one_letter_code
_entity_poly.pdbx_strand_id
1 'polypeptide(L)'
;VDIKGFPEDIYVPEGRNAGRIEYIHGGVTRNVVEDIANVELRPTYVSIVDTSALGEDVVRKLKRHKVDTSYVKSVPGGMGTWLAVFDNKGDLAGSISQRPNLYPILYTLEEKGDEIISKADSIVLEMDIDKEIIKKTFQLAQKYNKRVYGVVTNMSIAVERRDYLKHFDCFVCNQIEAGIFFAEDYEGKTPQELCDIISANVVSAKIPSIVVTMGGEGAVYADCKGNKGIYPARKVVVRDTTGAGDAFFAGVAIGMTYGKELKEAVEIGTRLAASVIITTDNVCPRFLPKELGLDIEVEE
;
A
#
# COMPACT_ATOMS: atom_id res chain seq x y z
N VAL A 1 10.95 -2.45 -8.18
CA VAL A 1 10.90 -1.94 -9.55
C VAL A 1 10.19 -2.94 -10.44
N ASP A 2 9.30 -2.43 -11.30
CA ASP A 2 8.58 -3.24 -12.27
C ASP A 2 9.21 -3.04 -13.65
N ILE A 3 9.56 -4.14 -14.30
CA ILE A 3 10.09 -4.19 -15.66
C ILE A 3 9.01 -4.80 -16.53
N LYS A 4 8.41 -4.01 -17.41
CA LYS A 4 7.30 -4.45 -18.26
C LYS A 4 7.73 -4.50 -19.72
N GLY A 5 7.60 -5.67 -20.36
CA GLY A 5 7.87 -5.88 -21.78
C GLY A 5 6.58 -6.00 -22.60
N PHE A 6 6.50 -5.23 -23.69
CA PHE A 6 5.34 -5.21 -24.60
C PHE A 6 5.84 -5.47 -26.01
N PRO A 7 5.37 -6.53 -26.72
CA PRO A 7 5.74 -6.80 -28.09
C PRO A 7 5.10 -5.78 -29.04
N GLU A 8 5.75 -5.51 -30.17
CA GLU A 8 5.20 -4.68 -31.25
C GLU A 8 4.16 -5.44 -32.06
N ASP A 9 4.38 -6.75 -32.21
CA ASP A 9 3.53 -7.67 -32.99
C ASP A 9 2.96 -8.78 -32.10
N ILE A 10 2.44 -9.85 -32.73
CA ILE A 10 1.94 -11.02 -32.01
C ILE A 10 3.06 -11.63 -31.17
N TYR A 11 2.79 -11.77 -29.87
CA TYR A 11 3.72 -12.41 -28.94
C TYR A 11 3.98 -13.87 -29.31
N VAL A 12 5.22 -14.22 -29.56
CA VAL A 12 5.66 -15.58 -29.86
C VAL A 12 6.37 -16.16 -28.65
N PRO A 13 5.76 -17.10 -27.91
CA PRO A 13 6.42 -17.82 -26.83
C PRO A 13 7.70 -18.49 -27.32
N GLU A 14 8.74 -18.53 -26.45
CA GLU A 14 10.07 -19.13 -26.78
C GLU A 14 10.81 -18.43 -27.93
N GLY A 15 10.26 -17.35 -28.49
CA GLY A 15 10.81 -16.56 -29.58
C GLY A 15 11.46 -15.26 -29.12
N ARG A 16 12.19 -14.63 -30.04
CA ARG A 16 12.66 -13.25 -29.87
C ARG A 16 11.61 -12.29 -30.40
N ASN A 17 10.97 -11.56 -29.50
CA ASN A 17 9.97 -10.55 -29.84
C ASN A 17 10.63 -9.15 -29.86
N ALA A 18 10.42 -8.40 -30.95
CA ALA A 18 10.71 -6.97 -30.95
C ALA A 18 9.65 -6.24 -30.12
N GLY A 19 10.03 -5.18 -29.40
CA GLY A 19 9.08 -4.48 -28.54
C GLY A 19 9.71 -3.38 -27.71
N ARG A 20 8.91 -2.81 -26.81
CA ARG A 20 9.36 -1.82 -25.84
C ARG A 20 9.47 -2.42 -24.44
N ILE A 21 10.39 -1.88 -23.67
CA ILE A 21 10.59 -2.23 -22.26
C ILE A 21 10.42 -0.96 -21.44
N GLU A 22 9.59 -1.04 -20.41
CA GLU A 22 9.31 0.04 -19.47
C GLU A 22 9.87 -0.31 -18.10
N TYR A 23 10.50 0.67 -17.44
CA TYR A 23 10.96 0.58 -16.06
C TYR A 23 10.11 1.51 -15.22
N ILE A 24 9.39 0.94 -14.26
CA ILE A 24 8.48 1.69 -13.39
C ILE A 24 8.94 1.54 -11.94
N HIS A 25 9.02 2.64 -11.22
CA HIS A 25 9.22 2.59 -9.79
C HIS A 25 7.95 2.05 -9.13
N GLY A 26 7.92 0.74 -8.90
CA GLY A 26 6.84 0.02 -8.22
C GLY A 26 7.12 -0.18 -6.74
N GLY A 27 6.29 -1.02 -6.12
CA GLY A 27 6.31 -1.38 -4.71
C GLY A 27 5.25 -0.62 -3.91
N VAL A 28 4.35 -1.38 -3.26
CA VAL A 28 3.20 -0.83 -2.53
C VAL A 28 3.62 0.20 -1.50
N THR A 29 4.48 -0.15 -0.55
CA THR A 29 4.92 0.80 0.49
C THR A 29 5.76 1.95 -0.05
N ARG A 30 6.45 1.78 -1.20
CA ARG A 30 7.12 2.89 -1.88
C ARG A 30 6.09 3.88 -2.47
N ASN A 31 5.02 3.39 -3.08
CA ASN A 31 3.93 4.25 -3.57
C ASN A 31 3.25 4.97 -2.41
N VAL A 32 2.90 4.24 -1.35
CA VAL A 32 2.25 4.79 -0.15
C VAL A 32 3.08 5.91 0.50
N VAL A 33 4.39 5.73 0.66
CA VAL A 33 5.23 6.77 1.26
C VAL A 33 5.32 8.02 0.39
N GLU A 34 5.31 7.86 -0.94
CA GLU A 34 5.28 8.98 -1.88
C GLU A 34 3.92 9.69 -1.87
N ASP A 35 2.80 8.94 -1.80
CA ASP A 35 1.46 9.50 -1.63
C ASP A 35 1.32 10.32 -0.34
N ILE A 36 1.84 9.82 0.78
CA ILE A 36 1.85 10.55 2.06
C ILE A 36 2.67 11.83 1.92
N ALA A 37 3.83 11.77 1.27
CA ALA A 37 4.67 12.94 1.05
C ALA A 37 4.02 13.96 0.09
N ASN A 38 3.26 13.50 -0.90
CA ASN A 38 2.51 14.36 -1.82
C ASN A 38 1.34 15.09 -1.13
N VAL A 39 0.94 14.67 0.06
CA VAL A 39 0.01 15.42 0.94
C VAL A 39 0.77 16.41 1.85
N GLU A 40 2.03 16.74 1.51
CA GLU A 40 2.91 17.65 2.27
C GLU A 40 3.23 17.19 3.70
N LEU A 41 3.05 15.91 3.99
CA LEU A 41 3.53 15.29 5.22
C LEU A 41 5.00 14.88 5.09
N ARG A 42 5.64 14.50 6.20
CA ARG A 42 7.07 14.16 6.25
C ARG A 42 7.25 12.70 6.67
N PRO A 43 6.94 11.73 5.78
CA PRO A 43 7.09 10.32 6.14
C PRO A 43 8.57 9.93 6.20
N THR A 44 8.92 9.11 7.18
CA THR A 44 10.21 8.41 7.26
C THR A 44 10.08 7.04 6.64
N TYR A 45 10.95 6.71 5.68
CA TYR A 45 10.92 5.42 4.99
C TYR A 45 12.03 4.49 5.48
N VAL A 46 11.66 3.37 6.09
CA VAL A 46 12.57 2.31 6.50
C VAL A 46 12.53 1.20 5.45
N SER A 47 13.56 1.08 4.65
CA SER A 47 13.57 0.16 3.51
C SER A 47 15.00 -0.16 3.06
N ILE A 48 15.10 -0.93 1.98
CA ILE A 48 16.36 -1.21 1.27
C ILE A 48 16.22 -0.92 -0.22
N VAL A 49 17.32 -0.57 -0.84
CA VAL A 49 17.45 -0.45 -2.30
C VAL A 49 18.73 -1.15 -2.75
N ASP A 50 18.83 -1.39 -4.05
CA ASP A 50 20.06 -1.91 -4.67
C ASP A 50 21.16 -0.84 -4.74
N THR A 51 22.42 -1.29 -4.87
CA THR A 51 23.59 -0.42 -5.06
C THR A 51 23.76 0.09 -6.50
N SER A 52 22.82 -0.23 -7.39
CA SER A 52 22.81 0.20 -8.79
C SER A 52 22.32 1.64 -8.97
N ALA A 53 22.53 2.20 -10.16
CA ALA A 53 22.00 3.50 -10.55
C ALA A 53 20.45 3.57 -10.42
N LEU A 54 19.77 2.44 -10.57
CA LEU A 54 18.31 2.36 -10.40
C LEU A 54 17.92 2.53 -8.92
N GLY A 55 18.66 1.91 -7.99
CA GLY A 55 18.46 2.12 -6.56
C GLY A 55 18.72 3.56 -6.12
N GLU A 56 19.77 4.18 -6.67
CA GLU A 56 20.04 5.61 -6.44
C GLU A 56 18.92 6.51 -6.96
N ASP A 57 18.34 6.15 -8.12
CA ASP A 57 17.24 6.91 -8.72
C ASP A 57 15.97 6.85 -7.86
N VAL A 58 15.63 5.69 -7.31
CA VAL A 58 14.51 5.55 -6.37
C VAL A 58 14.70 6.47 -5.16
N VAL A 59 15.87 6.43 -4.51
CA VAL A 59 16.16 7.29 -3.36
C VAL A 59 16.11 8.77 -3.73
N ARG A 60 16.67 9.14 -4.88
CA ARG A 60 16.64 10.52 -5.37
C ARG A 60 15.21 11.02 -5.62
N LYS A 61 14.33 10.17 -6.20
CA LYS A 61 12.92 10.49 -6.40
C LYS A 61 12.21 10.72 -5.06
N LEU A 62 12.36 9.81 -4.11
CA LEU A 62 11.77 9.95 -2.78
C LEU A 62 12.21 11.23 -2.06
N LYS A 63 13.50 11.57 -2.11
CA LYS A 63 14.01 12.83 -1.55
C LYS A 63 13.38 14.08 -2.18
N ARG A 64 13.11 14.06 -3.50
CA ARG A 64 12.42 15.17 -4.18
C ARG A 64 11.00 15.38 -3.66
N HIS A 65 10.34 14.31 -3.25
CA HIS A 65 9.02 14.33 -2.60
C HIS A 65 9.09 14.59 -1.09
N LYS A 66 10.27 14.99 -0.56
CA LYS A 66 10.48 15.32 0.85
C LYS A 66 10.27 14.11 1.80
N VAL A 67 10.47 12.88 1.33
CA VAL A 67 10.53 11.69 2.16
C VAL A 67 11.87 11.66 2.90
N ASP A 68 11.84 11.41 4.20
CA ASP A 68 13.06 11.10 4.96
C ASP A 68 13.54 9.69 4.59
N THR A 69 14.66 9.63 3.88
CA THR A 69 15.31 8.40 3.43
C THR A 69 16.54 8.01 4.24
N SER A 70 16.72 8.60 5.43
CA SER A 70 17.89 8.35 6.28
C SER A 70 18.03 6.89 6.71
N TYR A 71 16.92 6.15 6.69
CA TYR A 71 16.85 4.74 7.05
C TYR A 71 16.63 3.82 5.84
N VAL A 72 16.83 4.32 4.63
CA VAL A 72 16.89 3.50 3.40
C VAL A 72 18.32 3.04 3.20
N LYS A 73 18.59 1.75 3.36
CA LYS A 73 19.93 1.18 3.18
C LYS A 73 20.14 0.71 1.74
N SER A 74 21.28 1.08 1.15
CA SER A 74 21.70 0.55 -0.14
C SER A 74 22.53 -0.72 0.09
N VAL A 75 22.04 -1.86 -0.42
CA VAL A 75 22.68 -3.17 -0.27
C VAL A 75 22.67 -3.93 -1.60
N PRO A 76 23.71 -4.72 -1.92
CA PRO A 76 23.71 -5.51 -3.14
C PRO A 76 22.49 -6.45 -3.20
N GLY A 77 21.76 -6.43 -4.34
CA GLY A 77 20.54 -7.21 -4.50
C GLY A 77 19.36 -6.75 -3.65
N GLY A 78 19.40 -5.52 -3.11
CA GLY A 78 18.36 -4.97 -2.23
C GLY A 78 17.11 -4.46 -2.96
N MET A 79 16.99 -4.68 -4.26
CA MET A 79 15.84 -4.23 -5.03
C MET A 79 14.88 -5.38 -5.30
N GLY A 80 13.64 -5.28 -4.82
CA GLY A 80 12.55 -6.11 -5.29
C GLY A 80 12.27 -5.81 -6.76
N THR A 81 12.19 -6.84 -7.59
CA THR A 81 11.98 -6.68 -9.03
C THR A 81 10.87 -7.60 -9.50
N TRP A 82 9.89 -7.03 -10.19
CA TRP A 82 8.89 -7.79 -10.93
C TRP A 82 9.12 -7.60 -12.42
N LEU A 83 9.50 -8.68 -13.09
CA LEU A 83 9.61 -8.74 -14.55
C LEU A 83 8.31 -9.32 -15.10
N ALA A 84 7.64 -8.58 -15.96
CA ALA A 84 6.40 -9.00 -16.60
C ALA A 84 6.51 -8.86 -18.13
N VAL A 85 6.04 -9.89 -18.84
CA VAL A 85 5.90 -9.87 -20.30
C VAL A 85 4.42 -9.92 -20.59
N PHE A 86 3.96 -8.97 -21.40
CA PHE A 86 2.59 -8.90 -21.87
C PHE A 86 2.50 -9.38 -23.30
N ASP A 87 1.33 -9.84 -23.70
CA ASP A 87 1.04 -10.14 -25.10
C ASP A 87 0.58 -8.89 -25.86
N ASN A 88 0.28 -9.04 -27.15
CA ASN A 88 -0.21 -7.96 -28.00
C ASN A 88 -1.64 -7.49 -27.69
N LYS A 89 -2.36 -8.18 -26.79
CA LYS A 89 -3.68 -7.78 -26.28
C LYS A 89 -3.57 -7.05 -24.95
N GLY A 90 -2.37 -7.03 -24.34
CA GLY A 90 -2.13 -6.47 -23.02
C GLY A 90 -2.34 -7.47 -21.89
N ASP A 91 -2.54 -8.76 -22.20
CA ASP A 91 -2.65 -9.81 -21.18
C ASP A 91 -1.26 -10.26 -20.72
N LEU A 92 -1.15 -10.64 -19.45
CA LEU A 92 0.10 -11.12 -18.87
C LEU A 92 0.46 -12.49 -19.43
N ALA A 93 1.50 -12.57 -20.26
CA ALA A 93 2.01 -13.81 -20.82
C ALA A 93 2.93 -14.58 -19.85
N GLY A 94 3.61 -13.87 -18.96
CA GLY A 94 4.45 -14.48 -17.93
C GLY A 94 5.11 -13.44 -17.04
N SER A 95 5.52 -13.85 -15.82
CA SER A 95 6.23 -12.95 -14.91
C SER A 95 7.20 -13.69 -14.00
N ILE A 96 8.20 -12.97 -13.50
CA ILE A 96 9.15 -13.41 -12.49
C ILE A 96 9.25 -12.34 -11.42
N SER A 97 9.07 -12.73 -10.15
CA SER A 97 9.29 -11.85 -9.02
C SER A 97 10.57 -12.21 -8.28
N GLN A 98 11.46 -11.26 -8.14
CA GLN A 98 12.64 -11.37 -7.28
C GLN A 98 12.39 -10.63 -5.98
N ARG A 99 12.49 -11.31 -4.85
CA ARG A 99 12.42 -10.71 -3.52
C ARG A 99 13.82 -10.53 -2.94
N PRO A 100 14.15 -9.36 -2.39
CA PRO A 100 15.42 -9.15 -1.71
C PRO A 100 15.39 -9.78 -0.30
N ASN A 101 16.59 -9.93 0.28
CA ASN A 101 16.71 -10.23 1.69
C ASN A 101 16.38 -8.98 2.52
N LEU A 102 15.33 -9.01 3.33
CA LEU A 102 14.84 -7.89 4.12
C LEU A 102 15.50 -7.77 5.52
N TYR A 103 16.39 -8.65 5.93
CA TYR A 103 17.08 -8.57 7.24
C TYR A 103 17.74 -7.22 7.53
N PRO A 104 18.28 -6.46 6.55
CA PRO A 104 18.79 -5.12 6.84
C PRO A 104 17.74 -4.15 7.39
N ILE A 105 16.45 -4.35 7.08
CA ILE A 105 15.34 -3.60 7.70
C ILE A 105 15.21 -3.97 9.17
N LEU A 106 15.25 -5.29 9.49
CA LEU A 106 15.21 -5.76 10.88
C LEU A 106 16.34 -5.15 11.71
N TYR A 107 17.58 -5.20 11.21
CA TYR A 107 18.73 -4.58 11.89
C TYR A 107 18.55 -3.07 12.09
N THR A 108 17.97 -2.38 11.11
CA THR A 108 17.66 -0.94 11.29
C THR A 108 16.66 -0.72 12.42
N LEU A 109 15.62 -1.56 12.52
CA LEU A 109 14.64 -1.48 13.60
C LEU A 109 15.21 -1.91 14.96
N GLU A 110 16.18 -2.80 15.01
CA GLU A 110 16.88 -3.18 16.24
C GLU A 110 17.77 -2.06 16.76
N GLU A 111 18.52 -1.39 15.88
CA GLU A 111 19.47 -0.34 16.23
C GLU A 111 18.82 1.03 16.42
N LYS A 112 17.84 1.38 15.58
CA LYS A 112 17.24 2.71 15.45
C LYS A 112 15.73 2.76 15.66
N GLY A 113 15.09 1.61 15.89
CA GLY A 113 13.65 1.53 16.00
C GLY A 113 13.07 2.41 17.11
N ASP A 114 13.75 2.54 18.24
CA ASP A 114 13.33 3.42 19.33
C ASP A 114 13.34 4.90 18.89
N GLU A 115 14.40 5.31 18.18
CA GLU A 115 14.50 6.67 17.66
C GLU A 115 13.43 6.96 16.60
N ILE A 116 13.21 6.03 15.67
CA ILE A 116 12.28 6.20 14.56
C ILE A 116 10.83 6.22 15.07
N ILE A 117 10.44 5.18 15.83
CA ILE A 117 9.04 4.97 16.19
C ILE A 117 8.58 5.93 17.28
N SER A 118 9.45 6.36 18.19
CA SER A 118 9.06 7.36 19.22
C SER A 118 8.61 8.69 18.61
N LYS A 119 9.22 9.09 17.48
CA LYS A 119 8.94 10.35 16.78
C LYS A 119 7.78 10.27 15.78
N ALA A 120 7.41 9.07 15.36
CA ALA A 120 6.36 8.88 14.38
C ALA A 120 4.96 9.15 14.96
N ASP A 121 4.03 9.67 14.17
CA ASP A 121 2.62 9.81 14.55
C ASP A 121 1.91 8.46 14.48
N SER A 122 2.22 7.67 13.46
CA SER A 122 1.70 6.32 13.22
C SER A 122 2.69 5.51 12.36
N ILE A 123 2.37 4.25 12.14
CA ILE A 123 3.19 3.32 11.38
C ILE A 123 2.35 2.73 10.25
N VAL A 124 2.90 2.73 9.04
CA VAL A 124 2.40 1.95 7.91
C VAL A 124 3.26 0.70 7.77
N LEU A 125 2.65 -0.45 7.69
CA LEU A 125 3.33 -1.74 7.67
C LEU A 125 2.76 -2.65 6.58
N GLU A 126 3.63 -3.17 5.73
CA GLU A 126 3.31 -4.22 4.78
C GLU A 126 3.23 -5.56 5.48
N MET A 127 2.12 -6.29 5.33
CA MET A 127 1.85 -7.51 6.10
C MET A 127 2.64 -8.73 5.59
N ASP A 128 3.03 -8.74 4.34
CA ASP A 128 3.70 -9.88 3.68
C ASP A 128 5.24 -9.80 3.68
N ILE A 129 5.82 -9.03 4.60
CA ILE A 129 7.25 -9.03 4.91
C ILE A 129 7.62 -10.10 5.94
N ASP A 130 8.89 -10.20 6.31
CA ASP A 130 9.37 -11.21 7.27
C ASP A 130 8.72 -11.06 8.65
N LYS A 131 8.34 -12.19 9.26
CA LYS A 131 7.63 -12.24 10.56
C LYS A 131 8.39 -11.53 11.67
N GLU A 132 9.71 -11.58 11.64
CA GLU A 132 10.59 -10.94 12.62
C GLU A 132 10.49 -9.41 12.54
N ILE A 133 10.40 -8.87 11.34
CA ILE A 133 10.21 -7.42 11.10
C ILE A 133 8.84 -7.00 11.62
N ILE A 134 7.79 -7.77 11.30
CA ILE A 134 6.42 -7.51 11.78
C ILE A 134 6.38 -7.50 13.30
N LYS A 135 6.92 -8.53 13.95
CA LYS A 135 6.96 -8.65 15.42
C LYS A 135 7.71 -7.48 16.06
N LYS A 136 8.89 -7.14 15.51
CA LYS A 136 9.69 -6.03 16.02
C LYS A 136 8.94 -4.70 15.88
N THR A 137 8.26 -4.48 14.77
CA THR A 137 7.45 -3.28 14.55
C THR A 137 6.30 -3.18 15.54
N PHE A 138 5.54 -4.26 15.79
CA PHE A 138 4.48 -4.25 16.79
C PHE A 138 4.99 -4.06 18.23
N GLN A 139 6.14 -4.63 18.57
CA GLN A 139 6.77 -4.40 19.89
C GLN A 139 7.10 -2.91 20.10
N LEU A 140 7.68 -2.29 19.07
CA LEU A 140 8.00 -0.85 19.12
C LEU A 140 6.73 0.01 19.14
N ALA A 141 5.73 -0.33 18.32
CA ALA A 141 4.44 0.34 18.29
C ALA A 141 3.76 0.31 19.67
N GLN A 142 3.73 -0.85 20.31
CA GLN A 142 3.20 -1.01 21.67
C GLN A 142 3.99 -0.20 22.69
N LYS A 143 5.34 -0.24 22.63
CA LYS A 143 6.22 0.51 23.55
C LYS A 143 5.96 2.02 23.51
N TYR A 144 5.69 2.56 22.32
CA TYR A 144 5.49 4.00 22.10
C TYR A 144 4.02 4.39 21.87
N ASN A 145 3.08 3.46 22.09
CA ASN A 145 1.64 3.67 21.91
C ASN A 145 1.30 4.26 20.52
N LYS A 146 1.89 3.69 19.46
CA LYS A 146 1.66 4.12 18.09
C LYS A 146 0.67 3.23 17.37
N ARG A 147 -0.22 3.83 16.56
CA ARG A 147 -1.14 3.09 15.71
C ARG A 147 -0.39 2.46 14.54
N VAL A 148 -0.84 1.29 14.11
CA VAL A 148 -0.26 0.57 12.98
C VAL A 148 -1.34 0.30 11.94
N TYR A 149 -1.11 0.74 10.72
CA TYR A 149 -2.00 0.52 9.58
C TYR A 149 -1.38 -0.49 8.64
N GLY A 150 -2.17 -1.49 8.23
CA GLY A 150 -1.68 -2.62 7.44
C GLY A 150 -2.14 -2.61 6.01
N VAL A 151 -1.24 -2.94 5.11
CA VAL A 151 -1.49 -3.17 3.69
C VAL A 151 -0.89 -4.51 3.27
N VAL A 152 -1.40 -5.09 2.19
CA VAL A 152 -0.90 -6.34 1.63
C VAL A 152 -0.49 -6.16 0.17
N THR A 153 0.56 -6.88 -0.23
CA THR A 153 1.02 -6.95 -1.63
C THR A 153 0.91 -8.37 -2.17
N ASN A 154 1.25 -9.37 -1.35
CA ASN A 154 1.27 -10.77 -1.75
C ASN A 154 0.39 -11.62 -0.84
N MET A 155 -0.77 -12.00 -1.37
CA MET A 155 -1.77 -12.76 -0.62
C MET A 155 -1.30 -14.14 -0.18
N SER A 156 -0.49 -14.83 -0.96
CA SER A 156 0.01 -16.17 -0.59
C SER A 156 0.85 -16.15 0.69
N ILE A 157 1.53 -15.04 0.96
CA ILE A 157 2.30 -14.83 2.18
C ILE A 157 1.42 -14.29 3.30
N ALA A 158 0.55 -13.33 2.98
CA ALA A 158 -0.29 -12.65 3.95
C ALA A 158 -1.27 -13.62 4.65
N VAL A 159 -1.80 -14.61 3.91
CA VAL A 159 -2.69 -15.65 4.47
C VAL A 159 -2.04 -16.42 5.62
N GLU A 160 -0.75 -16.71 5.54
CA GLU A 160 -0.01 -17.38 6.63
C GLU A 160 0.13 -16.50 7.89
N ARG A 161 -0.30 -15.25 7.82
CA ARG A 161 -0.13 -14.21 8.84
C ARG A 161 -1.44 -13.61 9.32
N ARG A 162 -2.56 -14.31 9.11
CA ARG A 162 -3.91 -13.89 9.56
C ARG A 162 -3.95 -13.49 11.03
N ASP A 163 -3.18 -14.16 11.87
CA ASP A 163 -3.13 -13.89 13.31
C ASP A 163 -2.66 -12.47 13.66
N TYR A 164 -1.95 -11.81 12.72
CA TYR A 164 -1.52 -10.43 12.91
C TYR A 164 -2.61 -9.40 12.61
N LEU A 165 -3.69 -9.74 11.89
CA LEU A 165 -4.77 -8.79 11.53
C LEU A 165 -5.32 -8.05 12.74
N LYS A 166 -5.49 -8.74 13.85
CA LYS A 166 -6.00 -8.16 15.11
C LYS A 166 -5.06 -7.15 15.77
N HIS A 167 -3.82 -7.04 15.32
CA HIS A 167 -2.82 -6.10 15.83
C HIS A 167 -2.72 -4.81 15.02
N PHE A 168 -3.36 -4.76 13.85
CA PHE A 168 -3.47 -3.51 13.09
C PHE A 168 -4.65 -2.70 13.60
N ASP A 169 -4.49 -1.38 13.73
CA ASP A 169 -5.59 -0.47 14.04
C ASP A 169 -6.56 -0.35 12.86
N CYS A 170 -6.05 -0.40 11.64
CA CYS A 170 -6.83 -0.54 10.42
C CYS A 170 -6.07 -1.36 9.38
N PHE A 171 -6.79 -2.24 8.71
CA PHE A 171 -6.28 -3.03 7.60
C PHE A 171 -7.07 -2.72 6.33
N VAL A 172 -6.37 -2.51 5.21
CA VAL A 172 -7.00 -2.21 3.92
C VAL A 172 -6.66 -3.29 2.93
N CYS A 173 -7.66 -3.82 2.25
CA CYS A 173 -7.51 -4.83 1.20
C CYS A 173 -8.61 -4.67 0.14
N ASN A 174 -8.51 -5.39 -0.96
CA ASN A 174 -9.59 -5.46 -1.94
C ASN A 174 -10.55 -6.63 -1.65
N GLN A 175 -11.63 -6.71 -2.42
CA GLN A 175 -12.68 -7.72 -2.25
C GLN A 175 -12.16 -9.16 -2.37
N ILE A 176 -11.26 -9.43 -3.31
CA ILE A 176 -10.65 -10.76 -3.50
C ILE A 176 -9.76 -11.12 -2.31
N GLU A 177 -8.93 -10.17 -1.88
CA GLU A 177 -8.04 -10.33 -0.73
C GLU A 177 -8.83 -10.57 0.56
N ALA A 178 -9.91 -9.84 0.78
CA ALA A 178 -10.79 -10.04 1.91
C ALA A 178 -11.40 -11.46 1.90
N GLY A 179 -11.86 -11.95 0.74
CA GLY A 179 -12.36 -13.31 0.58
C GLY A 179 -11.33 -14.36 0.97
N ILE A 180 -10.09 -14.18 0.53
CA ILE A 180 -8.99 -15.09 0.90
C ILE A 180 -8.71 -15.02 2.41
N PHE A 181 -8.69 -13.83 3.03
CA PHE A 181 -8.47 -13.68 4.46
C PHE A 181 -9.53 -14.37 5.30
N PHE A 182 -10.80 -14.24 4.94
CA PHE A 182 -11.90 -14.84 5.68
C PHE A 182 -12.25 -16.26 5.23
N ALA A 183 -11.57 -16.79 4.18
CA ALA A 183 -11.84 -18.08 3.56
C ALA A 183 -13.29 -18.19 3.04
N GLU A 184 -13.76 -17.11 2.42
CA GLU A 184 -15.10 -16.96 1.84
C GLU A 184 -15.00 -16.42 0.41
N ASP A 185 -16.02 -16.65 -0.40
CA ASP A 185 -16.13 -16.07 -1.75
C ASP A 185 -17.00 -14.82 -1.70
N TYR A 186 -16.40 -13.72 -2.11
CA TYR A 186 -17.07 -12.42 -2.18
C TYR A 186 -17.32 -11.94 -3.60
N GLU A 187 -17.02 -12.76 -4.61
CA GLU A 187 -17.27 -12.42 -6.01
C GLU A 187 -18.78 -12.18 -6.25
N GLY A 188 -19.11 -11.11 -6.95
CA GLY A 188 -20.48 -10.74 -7.27
C GLY A 188 -21.33 -10.22 -6.10
N LYS A 189 -20.77 -10.08 -4.90
CA LYS A 189 -21.48 -9.47 -3.78
C LYS A 189 -21.68 -7.98 -4.01
N THR A 190 -22.88 -7.51 -3.73
CA THR A 190 -23.17 -6.07 -3.70
C THR A 190 -22.47 -5.40 -2.52
N PRO A 191 -22.22 -4.07 -2.58
CA PRO A 191 -21.63 -3.35 -1.46
C PRO A 191 -22.38 -3.54 -0.15
N GLN A 192 -23.71 -3.65 -0.19
CA GLN A 192 -24.51 -3.87 1.02
C GLN A 192 -24.30 -5.26 1.62
N GLU A 193 -24.33 -6.30 0.79
CA GLU A 193 -24.08 -7.68 1.23
C GLU A 193 -22.68 -7.83 1.80
N LEU A 194 -21.67 -7.28 1.10
CA LEU A 194 -20.28 -7.32 1.55
C LEU A 194 -20.11 -6.57 2.88
N CYS A 195 -20.70 -5.40 3.02
CA CYS A 195 -20.65 -4.60 4.25
C CYS A 195 -21.19 -5.38 5.45
N ASP A 196 -22.31 -6.09 5.28
CA ASP A 196 -22.94 -6.89 6.34
C ASP A 196 -22.05 -8.09 6.73
N ILE A 197 -21.50 -8.80 5.74
CA ILE A 197 -20.61 -9.94 5.94
C ILE A 197 -19.30 -9.50 6.62
N ILE A 198 -18.64 -8.48 6.08
CA ILE A 198 -17.38 -7.98 6.66
C ILE A 198 -17.57 -7.49 8.10
N SER A 199 -18.68 -6.82 8.39
CA SER A 199 -18.98 -6.36 9.75
C SER A 199 -19.10 -7.55 10.71
N ALA A 200 -19.80 -8.62 10.33
CA ALA A 200 -19.91 -9.81 11.15
C ALA A 200 -18.56 -10.49 11.40
N ASN A 201 -17.75 -10.63 10.36
CA ASN A 201 -16.43 -11.25 10.43
C ASN A 201 -15.46 -10.43 11.30
N VAL A 202 -15.44 -9.11 11.16
CA VAL A 202 -14.59 -8.20 11.93
C VAL A 202 -14.93 -8.23 13.43
N VAL A 203 -16.21 -8.22 13.78
CA VAL A 203 -16.66 -8.34 15.17
C VAL A 203 -16.29 -9.70 15.75
N SER A 204 -16.53 -10.78 15.00
CA SER A 204 -16.20 -12.15 15.41
C SER A 204 -14.70 -12.37 15.61
N ALA A 205 -13.88 -11.88 14.69
CA ALA A 205 -12.42 -12.01 14.72
C ALA A 205 -11.73 -10.97 15.62
N LYS A 206 -12.47 -10.01 16.16
CA LYS A 206 -11.96 -8.88 16.97
C LYS A 206 -10.88 -8.08 16.23
N ILE A 207 -11.06 -7.87 14.93
CA ILE A 207 -10.19 -7.02 14.13
C ILE A 207 -10.56 -5.57 14.42
N PRO A 208 -9.64 -4.67 14.83
CA PRO A 208 -10.00 -3.31 15.21
C PRO A 208 -10.77 -2.56 14.13
N SER A 209 -10.28 -2.50 12.91
CA SER A 209 -11.05 -2.03 11.76
C SER A 209 -10.49 -2.59 10.43
N ILE A 210 -11.36 -2.67 9.44
CA ILE A 210 -11.00 -3.07 8.07
C ILE A 210 -11.73 -2.18 7.06
N VAL A 211 -11.07 -1.94 5.94
CA VAL A 211 -11.66 -1.32 4.76
C VAL A 211 -11.44 -2.23 3.57
N VAL A 212 -12.49 -2.55 2.84
CA VAL A 212 -12.45 -3.40 1.65
C VAL A 212 -12.84 -2.59 0.43
N THR A 213 -11.92 -2.43 -0.51
CA THR A 213 -12.15 -1.72 -1.77
C THR A 213 -12.87 -2.63 -2.78
N MET A 214 -13.80 -2.05 -3.53
CA MET A 214 -14.62 -2.72 -4.54
C MET A 214 -14.50 -2.03 -5.92
N GLY A 215 -13.34 -1.46 -6.22
CA GLY A 215 -13.10 -0.76 -7.48
C GLY A 215 -14.11 0.36 -7.75
N GLY A 216 -14.80 0.29 -8.88
CA GLY A 216 -15.79 1.31 -9.28
C GLY A 216 -17.05 1.40 -8.40
N GLU A 217 -17.29 0.44 -7.52
CA GLU A 217 -18.40 0.47 -6.56
C GLU A 217 -18.04 1.18 -5.25
N GLY A 218 -16.75 1.50 -5.04
CA GLY A 218 -16.29 2.22 -3.85
C GLY A 218 -15.62 1.32 -2.82
N ALA A 219 -15.99 1.48 -1.56
CA ALA A 219 -15.43 0.71 -0.46
C ALA A 219 -16.45 0.45 0.64
N VAL A 220 -16.32 -0.69 1.30
CA VAL A 220 -17.03 -0.99 2.55
C VAL A 220 -16.05 -0.93 3.71
N TYR A 221 -16.52 -0.53 4.88
CA TYR A 221 -15.69 -0.47 6.09
C TYR A 221 -16.46 -0.98 7.30
N ALA A 222 -15.74 -1.58 8.23
CA ALA A 222 -16.30 -2.03 9.49
C ALA A 222 -15.25 -2.00 10.62
N ASP A 223 -15.72 -1.90 11.86
CA ASP A 223 -14.88 -2.02 13.06
C ASP A 223 -15.42 -3.06 14.06
N CYS A 224 -14.60 -3.45 15.01
CA CYS A 224 -14.99 -4.43 16.04
C CYS A 224 -16.04 -3.92 17.03
N LYS A 225 -16.40 -2.64 16.99
CA LYS A 225 -17.47 -2.03 17.81
C LYS A 225 -18.83 -2.11 17.12
N GLY A 226 -18.87 -2.60 15.88
CA GLY A 226 -20.07 -2.72 15.06
C GLY A 226 -20.39 -1.51 14.20
N ASN A 227 -19.50 -0.50 14.14
CA ASN A 227 -19.65 0.57 13.17
C ASN A 227 -19.29 0.03 11.79
N LYS A 228 -20.14 0.33 10.80
CA LYS A 228 -19.96 -0.10 9.43
C LYS A 228 -20.57 0.90 8.46
N GLY A 229 -20.13 0.83 7.21
CA GLY A 229 -20.71 1.66 6.16
C GLY A 229 -20.13 1.37 4.78
N ILE A 230 -20.70 2.08 3.82
CA ILE A 230 -20.33 2.03 2.41
C ILE A 230 -19.96 3.45 1.99
N TYR A 231 -18.87 3.59 1.26
CA TYR A 231 -18.49 4.84 0.65
C TYR A 231 -18.39 4.66 -0.88
N PRO A 232 -19.14 5.42 -1.68
CA PRO A 232 -19.18 5.23 -3.13
C PRO A 232 -17.88 5.71 -3.80
N ALA A 233 -17.49 5.07 -4.90
CA ALA A 233 -16.40 5.55 -5.72
C ALA A 233 -16.72 6.90 -6.38
N ARG A 234 -15.69 7.70 -6.66
CA ARG A 234 -15.85 8.90 -7.48
C ARG A 234 -15.96 8.52 -8.96
N LYS A 235 -16.94 9.07 -9.64
CA LYS A 235 -17.11 8.88 -11.10
C LYS A 235 -16.08 9.74 -11.83
N VAL A 236 -15.10 9.08 -12.45
CA VAL A 236 -14.02 9.71 -13.21
C VAL A 236 -13.75 8.91 -14.49
N VAL A 237 -13.03 9.52 -15.44
CA VAL A 237 -12.55 8.82 -16.63
C VAL A 237 -11.25 8.11 -16.27
N VAL A 238 -11.30 6.78 -16.22
CA VAL A 238 -10.15 5.94 -15.86
C VAL A 238 -9.14 5.89 -17.02
N ARG A 239 -7.87 6.17 -16.72
CA ARG A 239 -6.73 5.99 -17.64
C ARG A 239 -5.88 4.78 -17.26
N ASP A 240 -5.49 4.70 -15.98
CA ASP A 240 -4.72 3.59 -15.43
C ASP A 240 -5.16 3.39 -13.97
N THR A 241 -5.28 2.14 -13.53
CA THR A 241 -5.65 1.80 -12.15
C THR A 241 -4.46 1.47 -11.26
N THR A 242 -3.24 1.44 -11.83
CA THR A 242 -2.01 1.14 -11.08
C THR A 242 -1.77 2.19 -10.01
N GLY A 243 -1.53 1.75 -8.77
CA GLY A 243 -1.29 2.64 -7.62
C GLY A 243 -2.55 3.20 -6.96
N ALA A 244 -3.76 3.00 -7.54
CA ALA A 244 -5.00 3.49 -6.94
C ALA A 244 -5.25 2.90 -5.54
N GLY A 245 -4.97 1.62 -5.34
CA GLY A 245 -5.07 0.93 -4.04
C GLY A 245 -4.09 1.51 -3.01
N ASP A 246 -2.87 1.80 -3.45
CA ASP A 246 -1.81 2.37 -2.61
C ASP A 246 -2.18 3.79 -2.15
N ALA A 247 -2.65 4.63 -3.08
CA ALA A 247 -3.13 5.97 -2.76
C ALA A 247 -4.40 5.96 -1.89
N PHE A 248 -5.31 5.01 -2.12
CA PHE A 248 -6.46 4.81 -1.26
C PHE A 248 -6.02 4.48 0.17
N PHE A 249 -5.13 3.51 0.32
CA PHE A 249 -4.59 3.13 1.62
C PHE A 249 -3.84 4.29 2.31
N ALA A 250 -3.00 5.02 1.57
CA ALA A 250 -2.32 6.21 2.09
C ALA A 250 -3.31 7.22 2.65
N GLY A 251 -4.40 7.51 1.94
CA GLY A 251 -5.45 8.43 2.40
C GLY A 251 -6.19 7.95 3.64
N VAL A 252 -6.49 6.65 3.75
CA VAL A 252 -7.08 6.05 4.96
C VAL A 252 -6.11 6.18 6.13
N ALA A 253 -4.84 5.82 5.96
CA ALA A 253 -3.81 5.90 7.00
C ALA A 253 -3.61 7.35 7.48
N ILE A 254 -3.55 8.32 6.56
CA ILE A 254 -3.46 9.75 6.87
C ILE A 254 -4.69 10.19 7.69
N GLY A 255 -5.90 9.93 7.22
CA GLY A 255 -7.12 10.32 7.93
C GLY A 255 -7.16 9.77 9.35
N MET A 256 -6.91 8.48 9.51
CA MET A 256 -6.88 7.81 10.82
C MET A 256 -5.78 8.36 11.73
N THR A 257 -4.59 8.68 11.18
CA THR A 257 -3.47 9.26 11.95
C THR A 257 -3.87 10.58 12.58
N TYR A 258 -4.53 11.43 11.83
CA TYR A 258 -4.94 12.78 12.26
C TYR A 258 -6.36 12.85 12.82
N GLY A 259 -6.85 11.73 13.37
CA GLY A 259 -8.04 11.69 14.21
C GLY A 259 -9.37 11.71 13.47
N LYS A 260 -9.39 11.49 12.17
CA LYS A 260 -10.65 11.34 11.42
C LYS A 260 -11.33 10.02 11.77
N GLU A 261 -12.66 10.05 11.78
CA GLU A 261 -13.45 8.83 11.87
C GLU A 261 -13.23 7.95 10.62
N LEU A 262 -13.46 6.64 10.75
CA LEU A 262 -13.17 5.69 9.68
C LEU A 262 -13.85 6.06 8.35
N LYS A 263 -15.09 6.56 8.40
CA LYS A 263 -15.81 7.06 7.20
C LYS A 263 -15.08 8.21 6.51
N GLU A 264 -14.62 9.19 7.26
CA GLU A 264 -13.90 10.35 6.74
C GLU A 264 -12.54 9.95 6.19
N ALA A 265 -11.85 9.00 6.87
CA ALA A 265 -10.60 8.43 6.38
C ALA A 265 -10.78 7.71 5.04
N VAL A 266 -11.86 6.93 4.87
CA VAL A 266 -12.23 6.28 3.61
C VAL A 266 -12.54 7.32 2.52
N GLU A 267 -13.16 8.45 2.86
CA GLU A 267 -13.38 9.56 1.93
C GLU A 267 -12.07 10.14 1.40
N ILE A 268 -11.09 10.38 2.29
CA ILE A 268 -9.74 10.83 1.90
C ILE A 268 -9.11 9.80 0.97
N GLY A 269 -9.13 8.52 1.34
CA GLY A 269 -8.62 7.42 0.50
C GLY A 269 -9.26 7.40 -0.90
N THR A 270 -10.59 7.51 -0.97
CA THR A 270 -11.33 7.56 -2.24
C THR A 270 -10.91 8.77 -3.09
N ARG A 271 -10.63 9.91 -2.46
CA ARG A 271 -10.18 11.11 -3.16
C ARG A 271 -8.79 10.96 -3.74
N LEU A 272 -7.84 10.41 -2.98
CA LEU A 272 -6.48 10.16 -3.48
C LEU A 272 -6.48 9.12 -4.60
N ALA A 273 -7.18 8.00 -4.43
CA ALA A 273 -7.31 6.98 -5.48
C ALA A 273 -7.90 7.55 -6.77
N ALA A 274 -8.97 8.35 -6.68
CA ALA A 274 -9.58 8.99 -7.84
C ALA A 274 -8.62 9.93 -8.57
N SER A 275 -7.69 10.57 -7.88
CA SER A 275 -6.68 11.44 -8.49
C SER A 275 -5.58 10.68 -9.23
N VAL A 276 -5.29 9.45 -8.82
CA VAL A 276 -4.32 8.56 -9.49
C VAL A 276 -4.90 8.01 -10.79
N ILE A 277 -6.11 7.43 -10.75
CA ILE A 277 -6.69 6.71 -11.90
C ILE A 277 -7.01 7.57 -13.13
N ILE A 278 -6.98 8.89 -13.02
CA ILE A 278 -7.14 9.82 -14.14
C ILE A 278 -5.83 10.18 -14.83
N THR A 279 -4.71 9.67 -14.34
CA THR A 279 -3.37 9.89 -14.89
C THR A 279 -2.71 8.57 -15.28
N THR A 280 -1.46 8.62 -15.73
CA THR A 280 -0.59 7.45 -15.93
C THR A 280 0.45 7.30 -14.82
N ASP A 281 0.42 8.19 -13.82
CA ASP A 281 1.27 8.10 -12.63
C ASP A 281 0.68 7.10 -11.64
N ASN A 282 1.53 6.40 -10.91
CA ASN A 282 1.12 5.41 -9.91
C ASN A 282 1.07 5.96 -8.47
N VAL A 283 1.10 7.28 -8.33
CA VAL A 283 0.96 8.01 -7.07
C VAL A 283 0.10 9.25 -7.27
N CYS A 284 -0.51 9.75 -6.20
CA CYS A 284 -1.37 10.92 -6.26
C CYS A 284 -0.57 12.21 -6.57
N PRO A 285 -1.19 13.20 -7.21
CA PRO A 285 -0.61 14.53 -7.34
C PRO A 285 -0.50 15.20 -5.96
N ARG A 286 0.18 16.34 -5.92
CA ARG A 286 0.31 17.12 -4.68
C ARG A 286 -1.05 17.62 -4.19
N PHE A 287 -1.30 17.43 -2.88
CA PHE A 287 -2.41 18.00 -2.12
C PHE A 287 -1.88 18.78 -0.92
N LEU A 288 -2.56 19.85 -0.55
CA LEU A 288 -2.37 20.45 0.76
C LEU A 288 -3.25 19.72 1.79
N PRO A 289 -2.82 19.52 3.05
CA PRO A 289 -3.62 18.83 4.07
C PRO A 289 -5.03 19.42 4.23
N LYS A 290 -5.15 20.74 4.20
CA LYS A 290 -6.44 21.45 4.28
C LYS A 290 -7.42 21.09 3.17
N GLU A 291 -6.95 20.69 1.98
CA GLU A 291 -7.81 20.25 0.89
C GLU A 291 -8.47 18.91 1.20
N LEU A 292 -7.87 18.13 2.10
CA LEU A 292 -8.37 16.86 2.61
C LEU A 292 -9.11 17.02 3.95
N GLY A 293 -9.37 18.26 4.37
CA GLY A 293 -10.03 18.54 5.65
C GLY A 293 -9.15 18.27 6.87
N LEU A 294 -7.82 18.23 6.69
CA LEU A 294 -6.86 18.05 7.77
C LEU A 294 -6.36 19.41 8.25
N ASP A 295 -6.48 19.64 9.54
CA ASP A 295 -5.99 20.87 10.18
C ASP A 295 -4.55 20.62 10.70
N ILE A 296 -3.61 20.66 9.77
CA ILE A 296 -2.20 20.38 10.01
C ILE A 296 -1.40 21.56 9.44
N GLU A 297 -0.53 22.14 10.27
CA GLU A 297 0.45 23.12 9.79
C GLU A 297 1.53 22.38 9.00
N VAL A 298 1.81 22.86 7.80
CA VAL A 298 2.86 22.34 6.93
C VAL A 298 4.12 23.18 7.16
N GLU A 299 5.19 22.55 7.60
CA GLU A 299 6.51 23.20 7.63
C GLU A 299 6.98 23.45 6.19
N GLU A 300 7.31 24.71 5.87
CA GLU A 300 7.81 25.13 4.55
C GLU A 300 9.17 24.51 4.15
#